data_405428768d43fb1668e916e00c917254
#
_entry.id   405428768d43fb1668e916e00c917254
#
_cell.length_a   1.000
_cell.length_b   1.000
_cell.length_c   1.000
_cell.angle_alpha   90.00
_cell.angle_beta   90.00
_cell.angle_gamma   90.00
#
_symmetry.space_group_name_H-M   'P 1'
#
loop_
_entity.id
_entity.type
_entity.pdbx_description
1 polymer ?
#
loop_
_entity_poly.entity_id
_entity_poly.type
_entity_poly.pdbx_seq_one_letter_code
_entity_poly.pdbx_strand_id
1 'polypeptide(L)'
;MGNQYKLTLSNQTLYREVDLTDDMDSVTIGTAGGCDVRLRKELFFDTFELQLTRRGDKWEIICSESVYISVDQVRRLMVRELSHGDHMQLLYRSTDNELLTIDFEIDFESEVKDYHRVIDLGARAKFQLGTDQGSDILLSGGSLRRDILVFQADSHALHAHIVCSTYGVCKNGQRVTGSDFVLHDRDFFSIGEFSFYYRNGAFCTSAVQQIAAPGLSARIESDQT
;
A
#
# COMPACT_ATOMS: atom_id res chain seq x y z
N MET A 1 -12.64 11.40 8.84
CA MET A 1 -11.19 11.62 8.93
C MET A 1 -10.63 11.09 7.63
N GLY A 2 -9.76 11.85 6.99
CA GLY A 2 -9.25 11.48 5.67
C GLY A 2 -8.03 10.58 5.77
N ASN A 3 -7.69 9.94 4.65
CA ASN A 3 -6.46 9.16 4.54
C ASN A 3 -5.24 10.09 4.69
N GLN A 4 -4.23 9.62 5.40
CA GLN A 4 -2.94 10.27 5.41
C GLN A 4 -2.05 9.57 4.37
N TYR A 5 -1.36 10.36 3.57
CA TYR A 5 -0.49 9.86 2.53
C TYR A 5 0.93 10.35 2.81
N LYS A 6 1.89 9.49 2.60
CA LYS A 6 3.31 9.80 2.80
C LYS A 6 4.09 9.56 1.51
N LEU A 7 4.85 10.56 1.11
CA LEU A 7 5.83 10.43 0.04
C LEU A 7 7.23 10.49 0.63
N THR A 8 8.03 9.47 0.41
CA THR A 8 9.44 9.44 0.81
C THR A 8 10.32 9.66 -0.40
N LEU A 9 11.18 10.66 -0.34
CA LEU A 9 12.18 10.98 -1.35
C LEU A 9 13.55 10.63 -0.81
N SER A 10 14.29 9.76 -1.48
CA SER A 10 15.60 9.33 -1.00
C SER A 10 16.63 9.17 -2.11
N ASN A 11 17.89 9.41 -1.78
CA ASN A 11 19.09 9.01 -2.51
C ASN A 11 20.24 8.84 -1.53
N GLN A 12 21.47 8.69 -2.00
CA GLN A 12 22.65 8.50 -1.15
C GLN A 12 22.92 9.66 -0.15
N THR A 13 22.40 10.87 -0.42
CA THR A 13 22.68 12.10 0.36
C THR A 13 21.43 12.79 0.89
N LEU A 14 20.25 12.35 0.47
CA LEU A 14 18.97 12.95 0.83
C LEU A 14 18.01 11.87 1.34
N TYR A 15 17.35 12.19 2.44
CA TYR A 15 16.13 11.51 2.91
C TYR A 15 15.11 12.57 3.31
N ARG A 16 13.93 12.56 2.71
CA ARG A 16 12.88 13.54 2.99
C ARG A 16 11.53 12.89 2.94
N GLU A 17 10.75 13.01 4.00
CA GLU A 17 9.34 12.65 4.05
C GLU A 17 8.48 13.88 3.79
N VAL A 18 7.41 13.68 3.04
CA VAL A 18 6.38 14.68 2.72
C VAL A 18 5.04 14.06 3.03
N ASP A 19 4.37 14.59 4.04
CA ASP A 19 3.01 14.18 4.39
C ASP A 19 2.03 14.94 3.49
N LEU A 20 1.13 14.18 2.86
CA LEU A 20 0.05 14.70 2.03
C LEU A 20 -1.26 14.44 2.78
N THR A 21 -2.04 15.48 2.97
CA THR A 21 -3.28 15.43 3.75
C THR A 21 -4.50 15.68 2.86
N ASP A 22 -5.68 15.31 3.35
CA ASP A 22 -6.93 15.42 2.59
C ASP A 22 -7.37 16.87 2.29
N ASP A 23 -6.82 17.84 2.99
CA ASP A 23 -7.04 19.28 2.77
C ASP A 23 -6.11 19.89 1.71
N MET A 24 -5.14 19.12 1.20
CA MET A 24 -4.24 19.54 0.14
C MET A 24 -4.79 19.14 -1.24
N ASP A 25 -4.89 20.10 -2.16
CA ASP A 25 -5.26 19.85 -3.56
C ASP A 25 -4.03 19.58 -4.43
N SER A 26 -2.89 20.20 -4.09
CA SER A 26 -1.63 20.01 -4.80
C SER A 26 -0.43 20.37 -3.93
N VAL A 27 0.71 19.77 -4.24
CA VAL A 27 2.02 20.05 -3.62
C VAL A 27 3.09 20.02 -4.70
N THR A 28 3.97 21.03 -4.70
CA THR A 28 5.12 21.09 -5.60
C THR A 28 6.40 20.74 -4.85
N ILE A 29 7.22 19.86 -5.43
CA ILE A 29 8.46 19.37 -4.84
C ILE A 29 9.59 19.54 -5.85
N GLY A 30 10.69 20.14 -5.45
CA GLY A 30 11.82 20.27 -6.37
C GLY A 30 12.89 21.25 -5.91
N THR A 31 13.76 21.58 -6.85
CA THR A 31 14.89 22.50 -6.61
C THR A 31 14.59 23.94 -6.98
N ALA A 32 13.44 24.21 -7.63
CA ALA A 32 13.04 25.56 -7.99
C ALA A 32 12.63 26.38 -6.76
N GLY A 33 12.79 27.71 -6.84
CA GLY A 33 12.57 28.61 -5.71
C GLY A 33 11.12 28.76 -5.26
N GLY A 34 10.17 28.33 -6.09
CA GLY A 34 8.73 28.40 -5.83
C GLY A 34 8.08 27.10 -5.34
N CYS A 35 8.85 26.01 -5.16
CA CYS A 35 8.32 24.75 -4.70
C CYS A 35 7.90 24.81 -3.22
N ASP A 36 6.77 24.18 -2.89
CA ASP A 36 6.27 24.04 -1.52
C ASP A 36 7.25 23.23 -0.67
N VAL A 37 7.77 22.13 -1.22
CA VAL A 37 8.86 21.35 -0.63
C VAL A 37 10.13 21.58 -1.42
N ARG A 38 10.94 22.48 -0.91
CA ARG A 38 12.19 22.85 -1.57
C ARG A 38 13.32 21.90 -1.20
N LEU A 39 13.95 21.32 -2.22
CA LEU A 39 15.17 20.53 -2.11
C LEU A 39 16.40 21.40 -2.38
N ARG A 40 17.53 21.06 -1.74
CA ARG A 40 18.79 21.80 -1.93
C ARG A 40 19.31 21.56 -3.34
N LYS A 41 19.39 22.63 -4.14
CA LYS A 41 19.85 22.57 -5.54
C LYS A 41 21.26 21.98 -5.69
N GLU A 42 22.13 22.23 -4.71
CA GLU A 42 23.52 21.79 -4.71
C GLU A 42 23.69 20.25 -4.69
N LEU A 43 22.63 19.53 -4.32
CA LEU A 43 22.61 18.06 -4.31
C LEU A 43 22.26 17.47 -5.68
N PHE A 44 21.90 18.28 -6.66
CA PHE A 44 21.39 17.85 -7.95
C PHE A 44 22.13 18.50 -9.11
N PHE A 45 22.25 17.77 -10.21
CA PHE A 45 22.94 18.25 -11.41
C PHE A 45 22.18 19.38 -12.11
N ASP A 46 20.84 19.27 -12.16
CA ASP A 46 19.97 20.24 -12.82
C ASP A 46 18.73 20.53 -11.97
N THR A 47 18.00 21.56 -12.36
CA THR A 47 16.72 21.91 -11.70
C THR A 47 15.61 20.99 -12.18
N PHE A 48 14.76 20.59 -11.26
CA PHE A 48 13.55 19.83 -11.55
C PHE A 48 12.41 20.24 -10.62
N GLU A 49 11.21 19.89 -11.05
CA GLU A 49 9.97 20.04 -10.29
C GLU A 49 9.07 18.84 -10.51
N LEU A 50 8.47 18.39 -9.43
CA LEU A 50 7.39 17.43 -9.40
C LEU A 50 6.14 18.14 -8.88
N GLN A 51 5.03 17.96 -9.55
CA GLN A 51 3.74 18.41 -9.07
C GLN A 51 2.93 17.19 -8.66
N LEU A 52 2.54 17.13 -7.39
CA LEU A 52 1.53 16.19 -6.92
C LEU A 52 0.18 16.89 -6.95
N THR A 53 -0.81 16.24 -7.52
CA THR A 53 -2.16 16.80 -7.62
C THR A 53 -3.15 15.73 -7.17
N ARG A 54 -4.10 16.14 -6.34
CA ARG A 54 -5.16 15.26 -5.88
C ARG A 54 -6.32 15.24 -6.89
N ARG A 55 -6.79 14.04 -7.21
CA ARG A 55 -7.98 13.80 -8.05
C ARG A 55 -8.94 12.87 -7.33
N GLY A 56 -9.89 13.44 -6.62
CA GLY A 56 -10.80 12.69 -5.76
C GLY A 56 -10.06 12.09 -4.54
N ASP A 57 -10.02 10.78 -4.44
CA ASP A 57 -9.34 10.01 -3.40
C ASP A 57 -7.91 9.58 -3.79
N LYS A 58 -7.42 10.00 -4.96
CA LYS A 58 -6.13 9.57 -5.52
C LYS A 58 -5.19 10.75 -5.71
N TRP A 59 -3.91 10.44 -5.60
CA TRP A 59 -2.83 11.36 -5.93
C TRP A 59 -2.20 11.01 -7.27
N GLU A 60 -1.86 12.01 -8.04
CA GLU A 60 -1.15 11.90 -9.31
C GLU A 60 0.14 12.71 -9.22
N ILE A 61 1.25 12.12 -9.63
CA ILE A 61 2.54 12.80 -9.75
C ILE A 61 2.79 13.19 -11.21
N ILE A 62 3.18 14.43 -11.43
CA ILE A 62 3.46 15.02 -12.74
C ILE A 62 4.91 15.53 -12.72
N CYS A 63 5.70 15.10 -13.68
CA CYS A 63 7.10 15.51 -13.81
C CYS A 63 7.26 16.75 -14.69
N SER A 64 8.21 17.63 -14.34
CA SER A 64 8.68 18.67 -15.27
C SER A 64 9.40 18.05 -16.48
N GLU A 65 9.61 18.86 -17.53
CA GLU A 65 10.23 18.38 -18.79
C GLU A 65 11.65 17.82 -18.63
N SER A 66 12.36 18.19 -17.55
CA SER A 66 13.74 17.78 -17.29
C SER A 66 13.88 16.38 -16.73
N VAL A 67 12.80 15.79 -16.20
CA VAL A 67 12.80 14.51 -15.50
C VAL A 67 11.67 13.59 -15.91
N TYR A 68 11.77 12.32 -15.58
CA TYR A 68 10.71 11.33 -15.76
C TYR A 68 10.74 10.27 -14.65
N ILE A 69 9.64 9.55 -14.46
CA ILE A 69 9.52 8.43 -13.54
C ILE A 69 9.70 7.11 -14.27
N SER A 70 10.44 6.20 -13.66
CA SER A 70 10.53 4.80 -14.05
C SER A 70 10.11 3.90 -12.87
N VAL A 71 9.27 2.91 -13.14
CA VAL A 71 8.81 1.93 -12.14
C VAL A 71 9.50 0.58 -12.34
N ASP A 72 9.80 0.25 -13.58
CA ASP A 72 10.31 -1.07 -14.02
C ASP A 72 11.61 -0.96 -14.82
N GLN A 73 12.29 0.18 -14.76
CA GLN A 73 13.50 0.54 -15.53
C GLN A 73 13.30 0.56 -17.07
N VAL A 74 12.08 0.36 -17.54
CA VAL A 74 11.75 0.29 -18.98
C VAL A 74 10.87 1.45 -19.42
N ARG A 75 9.86 1.77 -18.63
CA ARG A 75 8.87 2.78 -19.00
C ARG A 75 9.27 4.15 -18.48
N ARG A 76 9.20 5.14 -19.36
CA ARG A 76 9.38 6.57 -19.04
C ARG A 76 8.02 7.22 -18.91
N LEU A 77 7.65 7.59 -17.70
CA LEU A 77 6.35 8.20 -17.39
C LEU A 77 6.53 9.65 -16.97
N MET A 78 5.79 10.55 -17.59
CA MET A 78 5.71 11.97 -17.20
C MET A 78 4.62 12.22 -16.17
N VAL A 79 3.62 11.34 -16.15
CA VAL A 79 2.45 11.41 -15.26
C VAL A 79 2.15 10.01 -14.77
N ARG A 80 1.86 9.88 -13.48
CA ARG A 80 1.47 8.61 -12.87
C ARG A 80 0.48 8.82 -11.73
N GLU A 81 -0.61 8.07 -11.72
CA GLU A 81 -1.46 7.89 -10.55
C GLU A 81 -0.70 7.05 -9.51
N LEU A 82 -0.69 7.53 -8.26
CA LEU A 82 0.02 6.90 -7.15
C LEU A 82 -0.85 5.86 -6.46
N SER A 83 -0.25 4.73 -6.14
CA SER A 83 -0.86 3.63 -5.39
C SER A 83 -0.01 3.30 -4.17
N HIS A 84 -0.65 2.85 -3.09
CA HIS A 84 0.07 2.40 -1.90
C HIS A 84 1.14 1.36 -2.24
N GLY A 85 2.35 1.54 -1.72
CA GLY A 85 3.50 0.68 -1.98
C GLY A 85 4.21 0.95 -3.32
N ASP A 86 3.85 2.04 -4.02
CA ASP A 86 4.59 2.44 -5.21
C ASP A 86 6.03 2.78 -4.85
N HIS A 87 6.97 2.13 -5.55
CA HIS A 87 8.40 2.37 -5.48
C HIS A 87 8.88 2.78 -6.88
N MET A 88 9.39 4.00 -7.02
CA MET A 88 9.68 4.62 -8.31
C MET A 88 11.05 5.28 -8.30
N GLN A 89 11.70 5.29 -9.45
CA GLN A 89 12.91 6.07 -9.67
C GLN A 89 12.57 7.34 -10.46
N LEU A 90 13.07 8.48 -10.01
CA LEU A 90 13.08 9.73 -10.75
C LEU A 90 14.42 9.87 -11.45
N LEU A 91 14.42 10.04 -12.77
CA LEU A 91 15.62 10.12 -13.58
C LEU A 91 15.67 11.42 -14.39
N TYR A 92 16.89 11.89 -14.67
CA TYR A 92 17.09 12.98 -15.63
C TYR A 92 16.81 12.51 -17.05
N ARG A 93 16.06 13.31 -17.79
CA ARG A 93 15.76 13.01 -19.19
C ARG A 93 16.95 13.12 -20.11
N SER A 94 17.93 13.95 -19.76
CA SER A 94 19.12 14.20 -20.54
C SER A 94 20.20 13.11 -20.44
N THR A 95 20.26 12.40 -19.32
CA THR A 95 21.35 11.47 -19.00
C THR A 95 20.90 10.09 -18.58
N ASP A 96 19.60 9.92 -18.30
CA ASP A 96 19.00 8.74 -17.66
C ASP A 96 19.62 8.37 -16.29
N ASN A 97 20.32 9.33 -15.66
CA ASN A 97 20.85 9.14 -14.32
C ASN A 97 19.75 9.30 -13.28
N GLU A 98 19.75 8.42 -12.29
CA GLU A 98 18.84 8.50 -11.16
C GLU A 98 19.10 9.72 -10.30
N LEU A 99 18.05 10.46 -9.97
CA LEU A 99 18.07 11.58 -9.02
C LEU A 99 17.67 11.14 -7.62
N LEU A 100 16.53 10.48 -7.57
CA LEU A 100 15.81 10.10 -6.35
C LEU A 100 15.09 8.80 -6.55
N THR A 101 14.96 8.05 -5.49
CA THR A 101 13.92 7.06 -5.31
C THR A 101 12.71 7.73 -4.64
N ILE A 102 11.52 7.39 -5.08
CA ILE A 102 10.24 7.87 -4.56
C ILE A 102 9.43 6.68 -4.09
N ASP A 103 9.10 6.66 -2.80
CA ASP A 103 8.19 5.68 -2.21
C ASP A 103 6.90 6.39 -1.83
N PHE A 104 5.74 5.79 -2.15
CA PHE A 104 4.45 6.33 -1.80
C PHE A 104 3.68 5.35 -0.92
N GLU A 105 3.27 5.80 0.24
CA GLU A 105 2.51 5.04 1.22
C GLU A 105 1.19 5.74 1.54
N ILE A 106 0.13 4.97 1.69
CA ILE A 106 -1.14 5.44 2.25
C ILE A 106 -1.18 4.96 3.70
N ASP A 107 -1.35 5.89 4.63
CA ASP A 107 -1.58 5.54 6.02
C ASP A 107 -3.07 5.32 6.24
N PHE A 108 -3.44 4.06 6.36
CA PHE A 108 -4.81 3.62 6.65
C PHE A 108 -5.13 3.64 8.15
N GLU A 109 -4.34 4.30 9.00
CA GLU A 109 -4.58 4.29 10.46
C GLU A 109 -5.98 4.80 10.84
N SER A 110 -6.58 5.68 10.05
CA SER A 110 -7.96 6.10 10.26
C SER A 110 -8.98 4.98 10.04
N GLU A 111 -8.70 4.04 9.14
CA GLU A 111 -9.55 2.86 8.89
C GLU A 111 -9.24 1.72 9.88
N VAL A 112 -8.00 1.66 10.38
CA VAL A 112 -7.57 0.64 11.37
C VAL A 112 -8.25 0.79 12.72
N LYS A 113 -8.75 1.96 13.08
CA LYS A 113 -9.49 2.17 14.34
C LYS A 113 -10.74 1.30 14.45
N ASP A 114 -11.31 0.87 13.34
CA ASP A 114 -12.45 -0.03 13.30
C ASP A 114 -12.05 -1.52 13.32
N TYR A 115 -10.74 -1.83 13.30
CA TYR A 115 -10.21 -3.19 13.31
C TYR A 115 -9.91 -3.65 14.72
N HIS A 116 -10.94 -4.12 15.40
CA HIS A 116 -10.85 -4.52 16.82
C HIS A 116 -10.31 -5.95 17.02
N ARG A 117 -10.24 -6.74 15.97
CA ARG A 117 -9.78 -8.12 16.06
C ARG A 117 -8.44 -8.29 15.38
N VAL A 118 -7.46 -8.77 16.12
CA VAL A 118 -6.13 -9.12 15.64
C VAL A 118 -5.98 -10.63 15.63
N ILE A 119 -5.66 -11.20 14.47
CA ILE A 119 -5.37 -12.61 14.26
C ILE A 119 -3.86 -12.71 14.03
N ASP A 120 -3.15 -13.19 15.01
CA ASP A 120 -1.72 -13.42 14.94
C ASP A 120 -1.42 -14.64 14.06
N LEU A 121 -0.70 -14.44 12.96
CA LEU A 121 -0.34 -15.51 12.03
C LEU A 121 0.82 -16.37 12.57
N GLY A 122 1.54 -15.88 13.58
CA GLY A 122 2.65 -16.59 14.22
C GLY A 122 3.77 -16.93 13.23
N ALA A 123 4.51 -17.98 13.55
CA ALA A 123 5.59 -18.50 12.69
C ALA A 123 5.09 -19.47 11.60
N ARG A 124 3.82 -19.42 11.22
CA ARG A 124 3.28 -20.32 10.19
C ARG A 124 3.81 -19.95 8.82
N ALA A 125 4.53 -20.87 8.21
CA ALA A 125 5.02 -20.69 6.84
C ALA A 125 3.89 -20.73 5.80
N LYS A 126 2.75 -21.40 6.13
CA LYS A 126 1.61 -21.52 5.21
C LYS A 126 0.31 -21.66 6.00
N PHE A 127 -0.75 -20.97 5.53
CA PHE A 127 -2.10 -21.07 6.10
C PHE A 127 -3.15 -20.77 5.04
N GLN A 128 -4.40 -21.13 5.33
CA GLN A 128 -5.54 -20.93 4.45
C GLN A 128 -6.57 -19.99 5.10
N LEU A 129 -7.08 -19.04 4.31
CA LEU A 129 -8.21 -18.19 4.64
C LEU A 129 -9.34 -18.47 3.67
N GLY A 130 -10.55 -18.69 4.16
CA GLY A 130 -11.69 -18.90 3.27
C GLY A 130 -12.92 -19.48 3.96
N THR A 131 -13.87 -19.89 3.15
CA THR A 131 -15.19 -20.41 3.58
C THR A 131 -15.19 -21.91 3.83
N ASP A 132 -14.12 -22.61 3.53
CA ASP A 132 -13.98 -24.05 3.78
C ASP A 132 -13.75 -24.32 5.27
N GLN A 133 -14.42 -25.34 5.82
CA GLN A 133 -14.27 -25.72 7.24
C GLN A 133 -12.83 -26.11 7.63
N GLY A 134 -12.01 -26.47 6.64
CA GLY A 134 -10.59 -26.74 6.84
C GLY A 134 -9.69 -25.50 6.86
N SER A 135 -10.24 -24.30 6.67
CA SER A 135 -9.45 -23.06 6.66
C SER A 135 -8.93 -22.72 8.06
N ASP A 136 -7.67 -22.26 8.13
CA ASP A 136 -7.06 -21.76 9.36
C ASP A 136 -7.73 -20.48 9.85
N ILE A 137 -8.18 -19.65 8.89
CA ILE A 137 -9.04 -18.49 9.12
C ILE A 137 -10.33 -18.74 8.35
N LEU A 138 -11.36 -19.06 9.08
CA LEU A 138 -12.68 -19.43 8.53
C LEU A 138 -13.57 -18.20 8.45
N LEU A 139 -14.05 -17.90 7.24
CA LEU A 139 -15.03 -16.86 6.97
C LEU A 139 -16.43 -17.48 6.99
N SER A 140 -17.32 -16.96 7.83
CA SER A 140 -18.68 -17.47 8.01
C SER A 140 -19.71 -16.38 7.77
N GLY A 141 -20.72 -16.70 6.99
CA GLY A 141 -21.82 -15.76 6.69
C GLY A 141 -21.58 -14.94 5.43
N GLY A 142 -22.49 -14.00 5.20
CA GLY A 142 -22.43 -13.10 4.07
C GLY A 142 -22.76 -13.75 2.73
N SER A 143 -22.26 -13.12 1.68
CA SER A 143 -22.51 -13.51 0.28
C SER A 143 -21.47 -14.48 -0.29
N LEU A 144 -20.40 -14.78 0.45
CA LEU A 144 -19.35 -15.70 0.02
C LEU A 144 -19.90 -17.13 -0.08
N ARG A 145 -19.51 -17.86 -1.12
CA ARG A 145 -19.92 -19.24 -1.34
C ARG A 145 -18.77 -20.22 -1.23
N ARG A 146 -17.77 -20.04 -2.09
CA ARG A 146 -16.57 -20.85 -2.09
C ARG A 146 -15.40 -19.92 -2.38
N ASP A 147 -14.79 -19.44 -1.33
CA ASP A 147 -13.71 -18.46 -1.40
C ASP A 147 -12.54 -19.00 -0.60
N ILE A 148 -11.41 -19.22 -1.24
CA ILE A 148 -10.22 -19.83 -0.66
C ILE A 148 -8.98 -19.09 -1.15
N LEU A 149 -8.22 -18.55 -0.21
CA LEU A 149 -6.91 -17.99 -0.39
C LEU A 149 -5.89 -18.81 0.40
N VAL A 150 -4.77 -19.12 -0.22
CA VAL A 150 -3.64 -19.78 0.44
C VAL A 150 -2.51 -18.79 0.57
N PHE A 151 -2.02 -18.60 1.78
CA PHE A 151 -0.92 -17.69 2.09
C PHE A 151 0.34 -18.48 2.39
N GLN A 152 1.47 -17.95 1.93
CA GLN A 152 2.80 -18.44 2.23
C GLN A 152 3.69 -17.27 2.64
N ALA A 153 4.21 -17.33 3.86
CA ALA A 153 5.11 -16.32 4.39
C ALA A 153 6.55 -16.58 3.94
N ASP A 154 7.24 -15.51 3.57
CA ASP A 154 8.70 -15.48 3.49
C ASP A 154 9.28 -14.45 4.48
N SER A 155 10.58 -14.15 4.39
CA SER A 155 11.26 -13.24 5.31
C SER A 155 10.79 -11.78 5.24
N HIS A 156 10.11 -11.37 4.16
CA HIS A 156 9.82 -9.96 3.88
C HIS A 156 8.37 -9.70 3.48
N ALA A 157 7.62 -10.73 3.08
CA ALA A 157 6.29 -10.58 2.52
C ALA A 157 5.40 -11.80 2.76
N LEU A 158 4.12 -11.62 2.55
CA LEU A 158 3.12 -12.67 2.60
C LEU A 158 2.56 -12.89 1.19
N HIS A 159 2.96 -13.98 0.54
CA HIS A 159 2.48 -14.37 -0.78
C HIS A 159 1.10 -15.00 -0.66
N ALA A 160 0.16 -14.53 -1.45
CA ALA A 160 -1.21 -15.03 -1.49
C ALA A 160 -1.53 -15.64 -2.85
N HIS A 161 -2.14 -16.82 -2.84
CA HIS A 161 -2.67 -17.49 -4.02
C HIS A 161 -4.19 -17.64 -3.90
N ILE A 162 -4.93 -17.13 -4.87
CA ILE A 162 -6.37 -17.22 -4.95
C ILE A 162 -6.74 -18.56 -5.61
N VAL A 163 -7.18 -19.53 -4.81
CA VAL A 163 -7.63 -20.83 -5.31
C VAL A 163 -9.00 -20.66 -5.98
N CYS A 164 -9.91 -19.96 -5.31
CA CYS A 164 -11.20 -19.55 -5.84
C CYS A 164 -11.71 -18.32 -5.09
N SER A 165 -12.48 -17.49 -5.78
CA SER A 165 -13.15 -16.35 -5.17
C SER A 165 -14.43 -16.01 -5.92
N THR A 166 -15.52 -15.83 -5.18
CA THR A 166 -16.85 -15.52 -5.73
C THR A 166 -16.90 -14.12 -6.35
N TYR A 167 -16.33 -13.14 -5.67
CA TYR A 167 -16.38 -11.73 -6.09
C TYR A 167 -15.01 -11.15 -6.49
N GLY A 168 -13.95 -11.96 -6.41
CA GLY A 168 -12.58 -11.53 -6.58
C GLY A 168 -12.01 -10.95 -5.28
N VAL A 169 -10.74 -10.63 -5.34
CA VAL A 169 -9.97 -10.04 -4.24
C VAL A 169 -9.55 -8.63 -4.66
N CYS A 170 -9.63 -7.69 -3.73
CA CYS A 170 -9.05 -6.36 -3.91
C CYS A 170 -7.86 -6.22 -2.96
N LYS A 171 -6.79 -5.61 -3.44
CA LYS A 171 -5.62 -5.20 -2.65
C LYS A 171 -5.47 -3.69 -2.75
N ASN A 172 -5.41 -2.98 -1.62
CA ASN A 172 -5.27 -1.53 -1.55
C ASN A 172 -6.26 -0.79 -2.48
N GLY A 173 -7.54 -1.23 -2.45
CA GLY A 173 -8.61 -0.68 -3.29
C GLY A 173 -8.60 -1.11 -4.76
N GLN A 174 -7.58 -1.84 -5.22
CA GLN A 174 -7.48 -2.30 -6.60
C GLN A 174 -7.80 -3.77 -6.72
N ARG A 175 -8.57 -4.14 -7.75
CA ARG A 175 -8.90 -5.55 -8.01
C ARG A 175 -7.66 -6.31 -8.47
N VAL A 176 -7.37 -7.43 -7.82
CA VAL A 176 -6.32 -8.36 -8.24
C VAL A 176 -6.74 -9.01 -9.56
N THR A 177 -5.91 -8.89 -10.59
CA THR A 177 -6.21 -9.38 -11.95
C THR A 177 -5.70 -10.80 -12.21
N GLY A 178 -4.85 -11.33 -11.35
CA GLY A 178 -4.30 -12.69 -11.44
C GLY A 178 -4.76 -13.59 -10.31
N SER A 179 -4.15 -14.78 -10.23
CA SER A 179 -4.33 -15.72 -9.10
C SER A 179 -3.42 -15.45 -7.91
N ASP A 180 -2.40 -14.59 -8.10
CA ASP A 180 -1.36 -14.37 -7.10
C ASP A 180 -1.18 -12.89 -6.81
N PHE A 181 -0.94 -12.57 -5.54
CA PHE A 181 -0.56 -11.24 -5.10
C PHE A 181 0.32 -11.32 -3.86
N VAL A 182 1.02 -10.23 -3.55
CA VAL A 182 1.92 -10.14 -2.41
C VAL A 182 1.39 -9.08 -1.46
N LEU A 183 1.37 -9.40 -0.16
CA LEU A 183 1.10 -8.45 0.92
C LEU A 183 2.41 -8.10 1.61
N HIS A 184 2.66 -6.80 1.70
CA HIS A 184 3.68 -6.22 2.57
C HIS A 184 3.04 -5.67 3.84
N ASP A 185 3.85 -5.37 4.82
CA ASP A 185 3.37 -4.72 6.03
C ASP A 185 2.58 -3.45 5.70
N ARG A 186 1.43 -3.26 6.36
CA ARG A 186 0.45 -2.20 6.13
C ARG A 186 -0.39 -2.30 4.86
N ASP A 187 -0.30 -3.40 4.13
CA ASP A 187 -1.21 -3.64 3.00
C ASP A 187 -2.61 -4.02 3.48
N PHE A 188 -3.56 -3.63 2.67
CA PHE A 188 -4.97 -3.88 2.85
C PHE A 188 -5.48 -4.87 1.81
N PHE A 189 -6.30 -5.84 2.17
CA PHE A 189 -7.01 -6.64 1.19
C PHE A 189 -8.44 -6.92 1.62
N SER A 190 -9.31 -7.14 0.65
CA SER A 190 -10.69 -7.53 0.89
C SER A 190 -11.14 -8.68 0.00
N ILE A 191 -12.05 -9.49 0.53
CA ILE A 191 -12.70 -10.59 -0.17
C ILE A 191 -14.18 -10.56 0.20
N GLY A 192 -15.04 -10.26 -0.79
CA GLY A 192 -16.46 -9.96 -0.52
C GLY A 192 -16.58 -8.78 0.46
N GLU A 193 -17.36 -9.01 1.53
CA GLU A 193 -17.57 -8.05 2.61
C GLU A 193 -16.48 -8.05 3.69
N PHE A 194 -15.52 -8.96 3.62
CA PHE A 194 -14.47 -9.08 4.61
C PHE A 194 -13.25 -8.26 4.22
N SER A 195 -12.82 -7.39 5.12
CA SER A 195 -11.64 -6.56 4.97
C SER A 195 -10.60 -6.88 6.01
N PHE A 196 -9.35 -6.93 5.58
CA PHE A 196 -8.20 -7.26 6.39
C PHE A 196 -7.08 -6.25 6.18
N TYR A 197 -6.46 -5.87 7.27
CA TYR A 197 -5.24 -5.07 7.29
C TYR A 197 -4.09 -5.95 7.77
N TYR A 198 -3.03 -6.05 6.97
CA TYR A 198 -1.86 -6.84 7.34
C TYR A 198 -0.83 -5.97 8.05
N ARG A 199 -0.51 -6.30 9.29
CA ARG A 199 0.43 -5.53 10.11
C ARG A 199 1.24 -6.46 11.01
N ASN A 200 2.57 -6.34 10.94
CA ASN A 200 3.50 -7.04 11.85
C ASN A 200 3.23 -8.55 11.99
N GLY A 201 2.95 -9.24 10.90
CA GLY A 201 2.65 -10.67 10.92
C GLY A 201 1.27 -11.04 11.45
N ALA A 202 0.34 -10.09 11.49
CA ALA A 202 -1.03 -10.31 11.92
C ALA A 202 -2.04 -9.75 10.90
N PHE A 203 -3.22 -10.34 10.85
CA PHE A 203 -4.38 -9.75 10.20
C PHE A 203 -5.26 -9.05 11.21
N CYS A 204 -5.55 -7.78 10.96
CA CYS A 204 -6.52 -6.99 11.70
C CYS A 204 -7.83 -6.91 10.92
N THR A 205 -8.99 -7.08 11.57
CA THR A 205 -10.30 -7.06 10.93
C THR A 205 -11.38 -6.52 11.86
N SER A 206 -12.41 -5.89 11.30
CA SER A 206 -13.61 -5.44 12.01
C SER A 206 -14.67 -6.54 12.19
N ALA A 207 -14.63 -7.59 11.37
CA ALA A 207 -15.63 -8.67 11.34
C ALA A 207 -15.44 -9.70 12.48
N VAL A 208 -15.74 -9.29 13.71
CA VAL A 208 -15.44 -10.08 14.93
C VAL A 208 -16.26 -11.39 14.99
N GLN A 209 -17.52 -11.38 14.57
CA GLN A 209 -18.43 -12.52 14.74
C GLN A 209 -18.43 -13.50 13.58
N GLN A 210 -18.02 -13.07 12.41
CA GLN A 210 -18.09 -13.85 11.17
C GLN A 210 -16.76 -14.52 10.79
N ILE A 211 -15.72 -14.32 11.59
CA ILE A 211 -14.40 -14.89 11.36
C ILE A 211 -14.03 -15.77 12.54
N ALA A 212 -13.72 -17.03 12.30
CA ALA A 212 -13.10 -17.92 13.26
C ALA A 212 -11.65 -18.21 12.85
N ALA A 213 -10.76 -18.31 13.81
CA ALA A 213 -9.36 -18.63 13.57
C ALA A 213 -8.92 -19.80 14.47
N PRO A 214 -9.47 -21.02 14.22
CA PRO A 214 -9.14 -22.18 15.03
C PRO A 214 -7.65 -22.51 14.89
N GLY A 215 -6.94 -22.53 16.02
CA GLY A 215 -5.51 -22.83 16.04
C GLY A 215 -4.57 -21.66 15.72
N LEU A 216 -5.09 -20.45 15.58
CA LEU A 216 -4.35 -19.19 15.58
C LEU A 216 -4.66 -18.41 16.86
N SER A 217 -3.70 -17.65 17.35
CA SER A 217 -3.95 -16.72 18.45
C SER A 217 -4.76 -15.54 17.94
N ALA A 218 -5.93 -15.29 18.52
CA ALA A 218 -6.76 -14.16 18.18
C ALA A 218 -7.10 -13.36 19.44
N ARG A 219 -6.96 -12.04 19.39
CA ARG A 219 -7.32 -11.14 20.49
C ARG A 219 -8.24 -10.03 19.96
N ILE A 220 -9.05 -9.50 20.85
CA ILE A 220 -9.83 -8.29 20.60
C ILE A 220 -9.07 -7.16 21.26
N GLU A 221 -8.68 -6.16 20.50
CA GLU A 221 -8.12 -4.91 21.02
C GLU A 221 -9.31 -4.03 21.42
N SER A 222 -9.50 -3.85 22.74
CA SER A 222 -10.44 -2.84 23.24
C SER A 222 -9.75 -1.47 23.13
N ASP A 223 -10.47 -0.48 22.58
CA ASP A 223 -10.03 0.92 22.65
C ASP A 223 -9.59 1.26 24.07
N GLN A 224 -8.31 1.52 24.26
CA GLN A 224 -7.86 2.23 25.44
C GLN A 224 -8.15 3.71 25.18
N THR A 225 -9.25 4.18 25.79
CA THR A 225 -9.53 5.61 25.98
C THR A 225 -8.38 6.35 26.65
#